data_f3143851b110eda03f792ba01a94b059
#
_entry.id   f3143851b110eda03f792ba01a94b059
#
_cell.length_a   1.000
_cell.length_b   1.000
_cell.length_c   1.000
_cell.angle_alpha   90.00
_cell.angle_beta   90.00
_cell.angle_gamma   90.00
#
_symmetry.space_group_name_H-M   'P 1'
#
loop_
_entity.id
_entity.type
_entity.pdbx_description
1 polymer ?
#
loop_
_entity_poly.entity_id
_entity_poly.type
_entity_poly.pdbx_seq_one_letter_code
_entity_poly.pdbx_strand_id
1 'polypeptide(L)'
;MMERWLWHSRRLRREGPGWPELMEYGLLALALAIPASAAPAQVAAQTLAVTGATVIDPLADAPLTNGVVVMEDGRITAVGAADAVDVPAGTEIIDARGKYVIPGLMDANLHLYLNLDLETLIKYEGRYHEIVLEAAQLTLKTGQTTVFDTWGPLGALAKARDMIDAGEAPGSRIYFAGNIIGFDGPLSTDFRGEAAAHVSKSFVRRTNEAWEHGTGRDLMWMTPDSVRTAIRRYTDTGVDFLKYGSSSHVEMFFISFSERVQRVIVEEGHRAGMTVQTHTTSVESLDMAIEAGVDIITHGDISGPVVPIPMETVRKLVERDIAVSVLPITQRRLDALQKHNPDGTLTPYMAVAHENQARMIEAGVSMLLSTDAGIKHPVLLAESGTIASDTVDQRVKLGEGHFNAMAALEELGMAPMEILRSMTSHIARAYEMEEEIGSLRPGMIADLVILDANPLEAARNYRAIHAVIKDGRRVDIDALPVAPIISVLKPDN
;
A
#
# COMPACT_ATOMS: atom_id res chain seq x y z
N MET A 1 18.67 -20.43 3.47
CA MET A 1 19.25 -19.29 2.73
C MET A 1 19.20 -19.50 1.21
N MET A 2 19.58 -20.66 0.66
CA MET A 2 19.61 -20.90 -0.80
C MET A 2 18.21 -21.09 -1.44
N GLU A 3 17.24 -21.57 -0.70
CA GLU A 3 15.84 -21.73 -1.20
C GLU A 3 15.05 -20.41 -1.23
N ARG A 4 15.33 -19.45 -0.35
CA ARG A 4 14.73 -18.10 -0.35
C ARG A 4 15.17 -17.29 -1.58
N TRP A 5 16.41 -17.45 -2.04
CA TRP A 5 16.93 -16.74 -3.23
C TRP A 5 16.24 -17.17 -4.53
N LEU A 6 15.86 -18.44 -4.63
CA LEU A 6 15.13 -18.97 -5.80
C LEU A 6 13.68 -18.47 -5.88
N TRP A 7 13.10 -18.02 -4.79
CA TRP A 7 11.73 -17.51 -4.77
C TRP A 7 11.64 -16.05 -5.24
N HIS A 8 12.59 -15.20 -4.85
CA HIS A 8 12.67 -13.81 -5.35
C HIS A 8 12.91 -13.77 -6.87
N SER A 9 13.73 -14.68 -7.41
CA SER A 9 13.97 -14.77 -8.85
C SER A 9 12.77 -15.30 -9.65
N ARG A 10 11.79 -15.95 -8.99
CA ARG A 10 10.53 -16.40 -9.63
C ARG A 10 9.49 -15.29 -9.76
N ARG A 11 9.49 -14.29 -8.86
CA ARG A 11 8.61 -13.09 -9.00
C ARG A 11 8.93 -12.28 -10.26
N LEU A 12 10.20 -12.23 -10.66
CA LEU A 12 10.64 -11.46 -11.83
C LEU A 12 10.48 -12.19 -13.19
N ARG A 13 10.05 -13.47 -13.19
CA ARG A 13 9.84 -14.26 -14.43
C ARG A 13 8.57 -15.10 -14.31
N ARG A 14 7.42 -14.50 -14.40
CA ARG A 14 6.18 -15.24 -14.70
C ARG A 14 5.95 -15.17 -16.20
N GLU A 15 6.34 -16.23 -16.90
CA GLU A 15 5.89 -16.51 -18.27
C GLU A 15 4.39 -16.82 -18.22
N GLY A 16 3.61 -16.17 -19.09
CA GLY A 16 2.17 -16.38 -19.20
C GLY A 16 1.81 -17.81 -19.60
N PRO A 17 0.53 -18.23 -19.42
CA PRO A 17 0.10 -19.60 -19.68
C PRO A 17 0.26 -19.96 -21.16
N GLY A 18 1.00 -21.03 -21.43
CA GLY A 18 1.20 -21.61 -22.76
C GLY A 18 -0.13 -22.08 -23.38
N TRP A 19 -0.35 -21.71 -24.61
CA TRP A 19 -1.45 -22.21 -25.44
C TRP A 19 -1.15 -23.64 -25.93
N PRO A 20 -2.14 -24.52 -26.04
CA PRO A 20 -1.93 -25.89 -26.52
C PRO A 20 -1.63 -25.93 -28.04
N GLU A 21 -0.72 -26.83 -28.39
CA GLU A 21 -0.32 -27.15 -29.76
C GLU A 21 -1.52 -27.54 -30.63
N LEU A 22 -1.65 -26.92 -31.80
CA LEU A 22 -2.50 -27.40 -32.88
C LEU A 22 -1.71 -27.41 -34.20
N MET A 23 -1.49 -28.63 -34.65
CA MET A 23 -1.41 -29.16 -36.02
C MET A 23 -0.46 -28.56 -37.06
N GLU A 24 0.41 -29.46 -37.52
CA GLU A 24 1.21 -29.41 -38.75
C GLU A 24 0.36 -29.14 -39.99
N TYR A 25 0.75 -28.16 -40.80
CA TYR A 25 0.53 -28.15 -42.26
C TYR A 25 1.73 -27.56 -43.01
N GLY A 26 2.17 -28.32 -43.95
CA GLY A 26 3.04 -28.19 -45.07
C GLY A 26 3.83 -26.91 -45.36
N LEU A 27 5.13 -27.09 -45.45
CA LEU A 27 6.14 -26.18 -45.97
C LEU A 27 5.94 -25.87 -47.45
N LEU A 28 5.80 -24.58 -47.80
CA LEU A 28 6.22 -24.06 -49.10
C LEU A 28 7.21 -22.93 -48.86
N ALA A 29 8.48 -23.20 -49.12
CA ALA A 29 9.57 -22.24 -48.97
C ALA A 29 9.53 -21.19 -50.07
N LEU A 30 9.20 -19.94 -49.75
CA LEU A 30 9.45 -18.77 -50.58
C LEU A 30 10.58 -17.97 -49.93
N ALA A 31 11.75 -18.01 -50.52
CA ALA A 31 12.91 -17.22 -50.08
C ALA A 31 12.68 -15.74 -50.41
N LEU A 32 12.19 -14.98 -49.45
CA LEU A 32 12.22 -13.51 -49.46
C LEU A 32 13.50 -13.05 -48.75
N ALA A 33 14.35 -12.32 -49.48
CA ALA A 33 15.50 -11.64 -48.88
C ALA A 33 15.03 -10.63 -47.86
N ILE A 34 15.25 -10.92 -46.57
CA ILE A 34 15.02 -10.00 -45.43
C ILE A 34 16.21 -9.01 -45.45
N PRO A 35 15.98 -7.69 -45.56
CA PRO A 35 17.04 -6.72 -45.33
C PRO A 35 17.54 -6.87 -43.90
N ALA A 36 18.86 -6.80 -43.71
CA ALA A 36 19.48 -6.84 -42.40
C ALA A 36 18.75 -5.88 -41.42
N SER A 37 18.10 -6.46 -40.42
CA SER A 37 17.47 -5.69 -39.36
C SER A 37 18.55 -4.83 -38.68
N ALA A 38 18.33 -3.51 -38.65
CA ALA A 38 19.10 -2.61 -37.83
C ALA A 38 19.11 -3.19 -36.39
N ALA A 39 20.28 -3.34 -35.81
CA ALA A 39 20.40 -3.70 -34.41
C ALA A 39 19.53 -2.73 -33.59
N PRO A 40 18.78 -3.20 -32.59
CA PRO A 40 18.02 -2.31 -31.75
C PRO A 40 18.98 -1.25 -31.22
N ALA A 41 18.63 0.03 -31.38
CA ALA A 41 19.39 1.13 -30.81
C ALA A 41 19.52 0.83 -29.31
N GLN A 42 20.76 0.67 -28.84
CA GLN A 42 21.04 0.49 -27.43
C GLN A 42 20.53 1.77 -26.74
N VAL A 43 19.42 1.66 -26.01
CA VAL A 43 18.94 2.77 -25.16
C VAL A 43 20.08 3.03 -24.20
N ALA A 44 20.68 4.21 -24.29
CA ALA A 44 21.77 4.59 -23.40
C ALA A 44 21.26 4.44 -21.96
N ALA A 45 22.05 3.80 -21.09
CA ALA A 45 21.73 3.65 -19.69
C ALA A 45 21.39 5.04 -19.12
N GLN A 46 20.20 5.18 -18.54
CA GLN A 46 19.78 6.44 -17.97
C GLN A 46 20.41 6.57 -16.59
N THR A 47 21.43 7.41 -16.47
CA THR A 47 22.12 7.68 -15.22
C THR A 47 21.65 9.04 -14.68
N LEU A 48 21.20 9.04 -13.42
CA LEU A 48 20.76 10.22 -12.68
C LEU A 48 21.55 10.31 -11.37
N ALA A 49 21.99 11.51 -10.99
CA ALA A 49 22.61 11.72 -9.68
C ALA A 49 21.98 12.90 -8.94
N VAL A 50 21.71 12.72 -7.65
CA VAL A 50 21.35 13.78 -6.72
C VAL A 50 22.57 14.16 -5.94
N THR A 51 22.95 15.45 -5.95
CA THR A 51 24.23 15.92 -5.37
C THR A 51 24.02 17.03 -4.34
N GLY A 52 24.88 17.05 -3.31
CA GLY A 52 24.93 18.12 -2.32
C GLY A 52 23.84 18.10 -1.25
N ALA A 53 23.02 17.06 -1.21
CA ALA A 53 21.92 16.93 -0.27
C ALA A 53 22.38 16.47 1.13
N THR A 54 21.51 16.66 2.13
CA THR A 54 21.54 15.84 3.34
C THR A 54 20.76 14.55 3.06
N VAL A 55 21.45 13.42 2.94
CA VAL A 55 20.85 12.11 2.71
C VAL A 55 20.46 11.49 4.05
N ILE A 56 19.19 11.16 4.21
CA ILE A 56 18.61 10.56 5.42
C ILE A 56 18.16 9.14 5.09
N ASP A 57 19.03 8.17 5.39
CA ASP A 57 18.67 6.76 5.29
C ASP A 57 18.14 6.28 6.65
N PRO A 58 16.93 5.67 6.72
CA PRO A 58 16.36 5.19 7.98
C PRO A 58 17.17 4.09 8.67
N LEU A 59 18.09 3.43 7.95
CA LEU A 59 18.95 2.37 8.48
C LEU A 59 20.35 2.87 8.84
N ALA A 60 20.70 4.12 8.53
CA ALA A 60 21.98 4.71 8.91
C ALA A 60 21.93 5.28 10.34
N ASP A 61 23.10 5.33 10.99
CA ASP A 61 23.24 5.90 12.34
C ASP A 61 23.00 7.41 12.38
N ALA A 62 23.31 8.12 11.30
CA ALA A 62 23.14 9.57 11.19
C ALA A 62 22.94 10.02 9.72
N PRO A 63 22.29 11.18 9.49
CA PRO A 63 22.20 11.78 8.16
C PRO A 63 23.58 12.10 7.57
N LEU A 64 23.75 11.84 6.28
CA LEU A 64 24.96 12.15 5.52
C LEU A 64 24.84 13.56 4.89
N THR A 65 25.60 14.52 5.40
CA THR A 65 25.65 15.88 4.85
C THR A 65 26.48 15.94 3.57
N ASN A 66 26.13 16.82 2.64
CA ASN A 66 26.77 16.96 1.33
C ASN A 66 26.92 15.59 0.61
N GLY A 67 25.85 14.81 0.67
CA GLY A 67 25.80 13.47 0.10
C GLY A 67 25.52 13.48 -1.41
N VAL A 68 25.88 12.38 -2.02
CA VAL A 68 25.60 12.06 -3.43
C VAL A 68 24.90 10.70 -3.48
N VAL A 69 23.83 10.63 -4.29
CA VAL A 69 23.15 9.38 -4.64
C VAL A 69 23.21 9.23 -6.15
N VAL A 70 23.85 8.16 -6.63
CA VAL A 70 23.94 7.83 -8.06
C VAL A 70 22.98 6.69 -8.37
N MET A 71 22.23 6.84 -9.45
CA MET A 71 21.23 5.87 -9.91
C MET A 71 21.47 5.53 -11.38
N GLU A 72 21.38 4.25 -11.71
CA GLU A 72 21.52 3.73 -13.06
C GLU A 72 20.52 2.60 -13.28
N ASP A 73 19.81 2.64 -14.40
CA ASP A 73 18.83 1.62 -14.79
C ASP A 73 17.81 1.29 -13.68
N GLY A 74 17.32 2.32 -13.00
CA GLY A 74 16.29 2.20 -11.97
C GLY A 74 16.78 1.73 -10.60
N ARG A 75 18.11 1.58 -10.41
CA ARG A 75 18.69 1.19 -9.11
C ARG A 75 19.71 2.20 -8.60
N ILE A 76 19.83 2.26 -7.28
CA ILE A 76 20.91 3.02 -6.63
C ILE A 76 22.22 2.25 -6.82
N THR A 77 23.21 2.88 -7.42
CA THR A 77 24.53 2.28 -7.64
C THR A 77 25.57 2.77 -6.64
N ALA A 78 25.46 4.01 -6.16
CA ALA A 78 26.33 4.54 -5.14
C ALA A 78 25.62 5.56 -4.23
N VAL A 79 26.00 5.56 -2.94
CA VAL A 79 25.61 6.58 -1.96
C VAL A 79 26.84 6.88 -1.10
N GLY A 80 27.16 8.15 -0.90
CA GLY A 80 28.31 8.55 -0.08
C GLY A 80 28.52 10.06 -0.05
N ALA A 81 29.60 10.49 0.62
CA ALA A 81 30.01 11.89 0.62
C ALA A 81 30.47 12.32 -0.79
N ALA A 82 30.34 13.59 -1.11
CA ALA A 82 30.63 14.11 -2.45
C ALA A 82 32.09 13.94 -2.89
N ASP A 83 33.03 13.78 -1.95
CA ASP A 83 34.44 13.51 -2.19
C ASP A 83 34.75 12.01 -2.30
N ALA A 84 33.82 11.13 -1.99
CA ALA A 84 33.97 9.69 -1.98
C ALA A 84 33.22 8.95 -3.09
N VAL A 85 32.29 9.65 -3.78
CA VAL A 85 31.47 9.05 -4.84
C VAL A 85 31.80 9.69 -6.19
N ASP A 86 32.27 8.87 -7.13
CA ASP A 86 32.46 9.29 -8.51
C ASP A 86 31.12 9.31 -9.26
N VAL A 87 30.75 10.46 -9.83
CA VAL A 87 29.59 10.59 -10.69
C VAL A 87 30.03 10.38 -12.14
N PRO A 88 29.48 9.37 -12.87
CA PRO A 88 29.89 9.08 -14.23
C PRO A 88 29.71 10.29 -15.17
N ALA A 89 30.59 10.43 -16.16
CA ALA A 89 30.47 11.51 -17.14
C ALA A 89 29.18 11.34 -17.97
N GLY A 90 28.44 12.42 -18.18
CA GLY A 90 27.18 12.40 -18.92
C GLY A 90 25.94 12.08 -18.07
N THR A 91 26.12 11.88 -16.75
CA THR A 91 25.01 11.74 -15.80
C THR A 91 24.16 13.01 -15.73
N GLU A 92 22.84 12.88 -15.73
CA GLU A 92 21.93 13.97 -15.39
C GLU A 92 22.08 14.30 -13.90
N ILE A 93 22.26 15.60 -13.58
CA ILE A 93 22.50 16.05 -12.19
C ILE A 93 21.29 16.82 -11.67
N ILE A 94 20.78 16.40 -10.51
CA ILE A 94 19.88 17.19 -9.67
C ILE A 94 20.72 17.83 -8.55
N ASP A 95 20.89 19.14 -8.60
CA ASP A 95 21.51 19.90 -7.51
C ASP A 95 20.53 20.03 -6.35
N ALA A 96 20.81 19.34 -5.27
CA ALA A 96 19.98 19.29 -4.05
C ALA A 96 20.67 19.95 -2.84
N ARG A 97 21.57 20.93 -3.07
CA ARG A 97 22.19 21.68 -1.98
C ARG A 97 21.16 22.38 -1.10
N GLY A 98 21.27 22.18 0.21
CA GLY A 98 20.31 22.71 1.19
C GLY A 98 18.97 21.93 1.25
N LYS A 99 18.89 20.79 0.56
CA LYS A 99 17.71 19.91 0.55
C LYS A 99 18.00 18.59 1.25
N TYR A 100 16.95 17.80 1.44
CA TYR A 100 16.97 16.53 2.15
C TYR A 100 16.48 15.42 1.23
N VAL A 101 17.20 14.31 1.19
CA VAL A 101 16.83 13.13 0.39
C VAL A 101 16.49 11.99 1.35
N ILE A 102 15.31 11.43 1.16
CA ILE A 102 14.78 10.27 1.88
C ILE A 102 14.38 9.18 0.89
N PRO A 103 14.24 7.91 1.32
CA PRO A 103 13.62 6.88 0.48
C PRO A 103 12.21 7.29 0.07
N GLY A 104 11.73 6.72 -1.03
CA GLY A 104 10.33 6.83 -1.40
C GLY A 104 9.41 6.38 -0.27
N LEU A 105 8.39 7.18 0.03
CA LEU A 105 7.43 6.88 1.08
C LEU A 105 6.51 5.74 0.65
N MET A 106 5.93 5.04 1.63
CA MET A 106 5.02 3.92 1.43
C MET A 106 3.77 4.07 2.30
N ASP A 107 2.71 3.36 1.93
CA ASP A 107 1.50 3.20 2.75
C ASP A 107 1.21 1.71 2.91
N ALA A 108 1.19 1.22 4.15
CA ALA A 108 1.06 -0.21 4.44
C ALA A 108 -0.37 -0.76 4.27
N ASN A 109 -1.36 0.12 4.20
CA ASN A 109 -2.77 -0.27 4.06
C ASN A 109 -3.57 0.90 3.50
N LEU A 110 -3.89 0.81 2.21
CA LEU A 110 -4.80 1.72 1.53
C LEU A 110 -5.68 0.95 0.53
N HIS A 111 -6.60 1.67 -0.13
CA HIS A 111 -7.54 1.13 -1.10
C HIS A 111 -7.57 2.02 -2.34
N LEU A 112 -6.83 1.66 -3.39
CA LEU A 112 -6.79 2.45 -4.62
C LEU A 112 -8.17 2.60 -5.26
N TYR A 113 -9.07 1.62 -5.05
CA TYR A 113 -10.46 1.71 -5.46
C TYR A 113 -11.40 1.65 -4.24
N LEU A 114 -11.87 2.80 -3.76
CA LEU A 114 -12.83 2.89 -2.65
C LEU A 114 -14.04 3.79 -2.96
N ASN A 115 -14.27 4.10 -4.23
CA ASN A 115 -15.45 4.87 -4.65
C ASN A 115 -16.60 3.92 -5.00
N LEU A 116 -17.37 3.51 -4.00
CA LEU A 116 -18.38 2.46 -4.07
C LEU A 116 -19.81 2.99 -4.38
N ASP A 117 -19.93 4.19 -4.94
CA ASP A 117 -21.24 4.65 -5.41
C ASP A 117 -21.67 3.90 -6.68
N LEU A 118 -22.98 3.69 -6.83
CA LEU A 118 -23.54 2.89 -7.93
C LEU A 118 -23.27 3.50 -9.31
N GLU A 119 -23.27 4.82 -9.43
CA GLU A 119 -23.00 5.47 -10.71
C GLU A 119 -21.60 5.12 -11.21
N THR A 120 -20.61 5.23 -10.34
CA THR A 120 -19.22 4.89 -10.66
C THR A 120 -19.07 3.40 -10.94
N LEU A 121 -19.65 2.52 -10.11
CA LEU A 121 -19.58 1.07 -10.31
C LEU A 121 -20.18 0.65 -11.65
N ILE A 122 -21.30 1.24 -12.07
CA ILE A 122 -21.95 0.95 -13.34
C ILE A 122 -21.15 1.53 -14.51
N LYS A 123 -20.77 2.81 -14.43
CA LYS A 123 -20.10 3.54 -15.51
C LYS A 123 -18.75 2.99 -15.88
N TYR A 124 -18.03 2.48 -14.89
CA TYR A 124 -16.67 1.97 -15.05
C TYR A 124 -16.57 0.45 -14.96
N GLU A 125 -17.71 -0.29 -15.04
CA GLU A 125 -17.69 -1.76 -15.12
C GLU A 125 -16.74 -2.21 -16.25
N GLY A 126 -15.75 -3.07 -15.91
CA GLY A 126 -14.68 -3.50 -16.82
C GLY A 126 -13.54 -2.48 -17.04
N ARG A 127 -13.64 -1.28 -16.45
CA ARG A 127 -12.65 -0.20 -16.58
C ARG A 127 -12.16 0.33 -15.22
N TYR A 128 -12.36 -0.40 -14.15
CA TYR A 128 -11.95 0.01 -12.79
C TYR A 128 -10.45 0.32 -12.69
N HIS A 129 -9.61 -0.27 -13.55
CA HIS A 129 -8.18 0.01 -13.62
C HIS A 129 -7.85 1.49 -13.92
N GLU A 130 -8.72 2.22 -14.60
CA GLU A 130 -8.53 3.66 -14.88
C GLU A 130 -8.61 4.48 -13.58
N ILE A 131 -9.52 4.10 -12.67
CA ILE A 131 -9.66 4.71 -11.35
C ILE A 131 -8.48 4.34 -10.45
N VAL A 132 -8.03 3.07 -10.52
CA VAL A 132 -6.84 2.60 -9.80
C VAL A 132 -5.58 3.37 -10.25
N LEU A 133 -5.43 3.63 -11.56
CA LEU A 133 -4.32 4.43 -12.10
C LEU A 133 -4.36 5.88 -11.58
N GLU A 134 -5.54 6.52 -11.57
CA GLU A 134 -5.67 7.86 -10.99
C GLU A 134 -5.27 7.88 -9.52
N ALA A 135 -5.72 6.89 -8.74
CA ALA A 135 -5.38 6.74 -7.34
C ALA A 135 -3.86 6.58 -7.13
N ALA A 136 -3.21 5.72 -7.94
CA ALA A 136 -1.76 5.51 -7.88
C ALA A 136 -0.96 6.76 -8.30
N GLN A 137 -1.53 7.62 -9.16
CA GLN A 137 -0.92 8.90 -9.51
C GLN A 137 -1.02 9.93 -8.38
N LEU A 138 -2.14 9.94 -7.65
CA LEU A 138 -2.32 10.82 -6.49
C LEU A 138 -1.35 10.47 -5.35
N THR A 139 -1.09 9.20 -5.12
CA THR A 139 -0.11 8.76 -4.12
C THR A 139 1.32 9.10 -4.56
N LEU A 140 1.68 8.84 -5.82
CA LEU A 140 2.99 9.17 -6.38
C LEU A 140 3.28 10.69 -6.32
N LYS A 141 2.29 11.52 -6.64
CA LYS A 141 2.38 12.98 -6.58
C LYS A 141 2.88 13.49 -5.24
N THR A 142 2.59 12.78 -4.17
CA THR A 142 2.90 13.17 -2.79
C THR A 142 3.99 12.32 -2.15
N GLY A 143 4.84 11.71 -2.98
CA GLY A 143 6.05 11.02 -2.56
C GLY A 143 5.85 9.56 -2.11
N GLN A 144 4.63 9.03 -2.13
CA GLN A 144 4.40 7.61 -1.91
C GLN A 144 4.73 6.85 -3.20
N THR A 145 5.94 6.34 -3.32
CA THR A 145 6.41 5.63 -4.54
C THR A 145 5.95 4.19 -4.60
N THR A 146 5.60 3.61 -3.46
CA THR A 146 5.08 2.24 -3.33
C THR A 146 3.87 2.22 -2.41
N VAL A 147 2.84 1.45 -2.76
CA VAL A 147 1.60 1.31 -2.01
C VAL A 147 1.15 -0.14 -1.92
N PHE A 148 0.52 -0.50 -0.80
CA PHE A 148 -0.01 -1.82 -0.53
C PHE A 148 -1.54 -1.73 -0.48
N ASP A 149 -2.19 -2.13 -1.60
CA ASP A 149 -3.66 -2.18 -1.69
C ASP A 149 -4.17 -3.43 -0.99
N THR A 150 -4.93 -3.25 0.04
CA THR A 150 -5.36 -4.32 0.92
C THR A 150 -6.80 -4.77 0.70
N TRP A 151 -7.54 -4.10 -0.18
CA TRP A 151 -8.86 -4.51 -0.66
C TRP A 151 -9.24 -3.75 -1.92
N GLY A 152 -9.34 -4.44 -3.04
CA GLY A 152 -9.71 -3.85 -4.31
C GLY A 152 -10.05 -4.88 -5.39
N PRO A 153 -10.57 -4.45 -6.55
CA PRO A 153 -10.92 -5.34 -7.66
C PRO A 153 -9.65 -5.93 -8.29
N LEU A 154 -9.37 -7.19 -7.99
CA LEU A 154 -8.12 -7.90 -8.31
C LEU A 154 -7.66 -7.68 -9.76
N GLY A 155 -8.54 -7.91 -10.75
CA GLY A 155 -8.17 -7.77 -12.15
C GLY A 155 -7.86 -6.32 -12.56
N ALA A 156 -8.46 -5.34 -11.90
CA ALA A 156 -8.17 -3.93 -12.15
C ALA A 156 -6.84 -3.49 -11.52
N LEU A 157 -6.56 -3.97 -10.30
CA LEU A 157 -5.27 -3.74 -9.62
C LEU A 157 -4.12 -4.35 -10.44
N ALA A 158 -4.26 -5.61 -10.87
CA ALA A 158 -3.26 -6.27 -11.71
C ALA A 158 -3.01 -5.51 -13.01
N LYS A 159 -4.08 -5.11 -13.72
CA LYS A 159 -3.95 -4.36 -14.97
C LYS A 159 -3.29 -3.00 -14.78
N ALA A 160 -3.66 -2.26 -13.75
CA ALA A 160 -3.05 -0.96 -13.45
C ALA A 160 -1.56 -1.11 -13.10
N ARG A 161 -1.20 -2.11 -12.29
CA ARG A 161 0.19 -2.46 -11.98
C ARG A 161 0.98 -2.76 -13.26
N ASP A 162 0.46 -3.63 -14.11
CA ASP A 162 1.13 -4.01 -15.36
C ASP A 162 1.38 -2.80 -16.28
N MET A 163 0.42 -1.86 -16.37
CA MET A 163 0.60 -0.61 -17.14
C MET A 163 1.65 0.31 -16.53
N ILE A 164 1.73 0.40 -15.20
CA ILE A 164 2.76 1.20 -14.51
C ILE A 164 4.14 0.56 -14.70
N ASP A 165 4.26 -0.76 -14.51
CA ASP A 165 5.51 -1.50 -14.63
C ASP A 165 6.04 -1.51 -16.07
N ALA A 166 5.15 -1.49 -17.07
CA ALA A 166 5.50 -1.33 -18.48
C ALA A 166 5.87 0.11 -18.87
N GLY A 167 5.69 1.10 -17.96
CA GLY A 167 5.90 2.51 -18.24
C GLY A 167 4.83 3.15 -19.15
N GLU A 168 3.69 2.49 -19.34
CA GLU A 168 2.56 2.99 -20.12
C GLU A 168 1.80 4.10 -19.39
N ALA A 169 1.84 4.10 -18.05
CA ALA A 169 1.23 5.12 -17.21
C ALA A 169 2.13 5.44 -16.00
N PRO A 170 2.20 6.70 -15.54
CA PRO A 170 2.81 7.02 -14.26
C PRO A 170 1.93 6.51 -13.11
N GLY A 171 2.54 6.18 -11.97
CA GLY A 171 1.85 5.76 -10.75
C GLY A 171 2.81 5.19 -9.73
N SER A 172 2.39 5.10 -8.48
CA SER A 172 3.10 4.36 -7.44
C SER A 172 3.18 2.88 -7.81
N ARG A 173 4.24 2.19 -7.39
CA ARG A 173 4.34 0.74 -7.47
C ARG A 173 3.24 0.12 -6.63
N ILE A 174 2.50 -0.82 -7.20
CA ILE A 174 1.31 -1.41 -6.57
C ILE A 174 1.62 -2.85 -6.16
N TYR A 175 1.49 -3.14 -4.86
CA TYR A 175 1.34 -4.48 -4.33
C TYR A 175 -0.08 -4.63 -3.80
N PHE A 176 -0.72 -5.80 -3.97
CA PHE A 176 -2.12 -5.95 -3.59
C PHE A 176 -2.48 -7.33 -3.05
N ALA A 177 -3.43 -7.33 -2.10
CA ALA A 177 -4.07 -8.53 -1.57
C ALA A 177 -5.30 -8.97 -2.39
N GLY A 178 -5.89 -8.07 -3.19
CA GLY A 178 -7.20 -8.31 -3.81
C GLY A 178 -8.32 -8.22 -2.79
N ASN A 179 -8.90 -9.36 -2.35
CA ASN A 179 -9.95 -9.37 -1.34
C ASN A 179 -9.42 -9.43 0.09
N ILE A 180 -10.23 -8.96 1.03
CA ILE A 180 -10.13 -9.36 2.43
C ILE A 180 -10.82 -10.71 2.56
N ILE A 181 -10.05 -11.78 2.69
CA ILE A 181 -10.56 -13.14 2.81
C ILE A 181 -11.59 -13.24 3.94
N GLY A 182 -12.78 -13.70 3.63
CA GLY A 182 -13.92 -13.77 4.55
C GLY A 182 -14.88 -12.58 4.43
N PHE A 183 -14.62 -11.57 3.60
CA PHE A 183 -15.57 -10.50 3.31
C PHE A 183 -16.07 -10.61 1.87
N ASP A 184 -17.35 -10.31 1.68
CA ASP A 184 -17.92 -10.23 0.35
C ASP A 184 -17.55 -8.90 -0.34
N GLY A 185 -17.88 -8.78 -1.62
CA GLY A 185 -17.55 -7.62 -2.42
C GLY A 185 -18.37 -6.37 -2.10
N PRO A 186 -18.19 -5.29 -2.87
CA PRO A 186 -18.67 -3.95 -2.53
C PRO A 186 -20.20 -3.82 -2.42
N LEU A 187 -20.98 -4.65 -3.10
CA LEU A 187 -22.45 -4.64 -3.05
C LEU A 187 -22.98 -5.74 -2.13
N SER A 188 -22.36 -5.89 -0.97
CA SER A 188 -22.72 -6.85 0.09
C SER A 188 -23.06 -6.15 1.39
N THR A 189 -23.48 -6.93 2.39
CA THR A 189 -23.73 -6.44 3.75
C THR A 189 -22.48 -5.99 4.47
N ASP A 190 -21.30 -6.37 3.99
CA ASP A 190 -20.03 -5.91 4.56
C ASP A 190 -19.71 -4.47 4.19
N PHE A 191 -20.32 -3.95 3.08
CA PHE A 191 -20.05 -2.60 2.58
C PHE A 191 -21.34 -1.86 2.22
N ARG A 192 -21.85 -2.00 0.97
CA ARG A 192 -22.98 -1.23 0.42
C ARG A 192 -24.16 -2.13 0.06
N GLY A 193 -24.58 -2.99 1.00
CA GLY A 193 -25.70 -3.92 0.80
C GLY A 193 -27.01 -3.26 0.41
N GLU A 194 -27.28 -2.06 0.92
CA GLU A 194 -28.46 -1.27 0.57
C GLU A 194 -28.47 -0.88 -0.93
N ALA A 195 -27.29 -0.61 -1.50
CA ALA A 195 -27.15 -0.25 -2.91
C ALA A 195 -27.47 -1.43 -3.84
N ALA A 196 -27.27 -2.66 -3.39
CA ALA A 196 -27.59 -3.87 -4.15
C ALA A 196 -29.07 -3.99 -4.51
N ALA A 197 -29.97 -3.38 -3.72
CA ALA A 197 -31.41 -3.38 -3.99
C ALA A 197 -31.81 -2.56 -5.23
N HIS A 198 -30.95 -1.67 -5.70
CA HIS A 198 -31.21 -0.74 -6.80
C HIS A 198 -30.68 -1.21 -8.16
N VAL A 199 -30.04 -2.38 -8.23
CA VAL A 199 -29.45 -2.94 -9.44
C VAL A 199 -29.84 -4.40 -9.65
N SER A 200 -29.56 -4.95 -10.84
CA SER A 200 -29.88 -6.34 -11.12
C SER A 200 -29.01 -7.31 -10.31
N LYS A 201 -29.56 -8.46 -9.94
CA LYS A 201 -28.80 -9.52 -9.25
C LYS A 201 -27.56 -9.97 -10.03
N SER A 202 -27.62 -9.94 -11.36
CA SER A 202 -26.47 -10.29 -12.20
C SER A 202 -25.35 -9.25 -12.11
N PHE A 203 -25.69 -7.96 -12.00
CA PHE A 203 -24.73 -6.90 -11.77
C PHE A 203 -24.08 -7.04 -10.39
N VAL A 204 -24.87 -7.21 -9.32
CA VAL A 204 -24.35 -7.45 -7.95
C VAL A 204 -23.33 -8.58 -7.94
N ARG A 205 -23.71 -9.74 -8.55
CA ARG A 205 -22.81 -10.90 -8.58
C ARG A 205 -21.49 -10.60 -9.32
N ARG A 206 -21.53 -10.00 -10.50
CA ARG A 206 -20.30 -9.67 -11.26
C ARG A 206 -19.44 -8.65 -10.56
N THR A 207 -20.06 -7.65 -9.95
CA THR A 207 -19.34 -6.61 -9.21
C THR A 207 -18.66 -7.22 -7.99
N ASN A 208 -19.38 -7.99 -7.18
CA ASN A 208 -18.77 -8.62 -6.00
C ASN A 208 -17.68 -9.61 -6.38
N GLU A 209 -17.88 -10.46 -7.39
CA GLU A 209 -16.91 -11.43 -7.87
C GLU A 209 -15.58 -10.79 -8.32
N ALA A 210 -15.62 -9.53 -8.81
CA ALA A 210 -14.42 -8.79 -9.19
C ALA A 210 -13.48 -8.51 -8.00
N TRP A 211 -13.98 -8.57 -6.77
CA TRP A 211 -13.21 -8.52 -5.52
C TRP A 211 -12.97 -9.91 -4.92
N GLU A 212 -14.03 -10.70 -4.79
CA GLU A 212 -14.05 -11.92 -3.97
C GLU A 212 -13.16 -13.04 -4.49
N HIS A 213 -13.19 -13.33 -5.77
CA HIS A 213 -12.45 -14.44 -6.39
C HIS A 213 -12.54 -15.76 -5.58
N GLY A 214 -13.74 -16.06 -5.04
CA GLY A 214 -14.01 -17.26 -4.25
C GLY A 214 -13.50 -17.21 -2.80
N THR A 215 -13.18 -16.02 -2.28
CA THR A 215 -12.73 -15.84 -0.88
C THR A 215 -13.69 -15.00 -0.04
N GLY A 216 -14.95 -14.87 -0.45
CA GLY A 216 -15.99 -14.15 0.29
C GLY A 216 -16.43 -14.83 1.59
N ARG A 217 -17.54 -14.36 2.16
CA ARG A 217 -18.10 -14.80 3.45
C ARG A 217 -18.42 -16.30 3.53
N ASP A 218 -18.68 -16.93 2.40
CA ASP A 218 -18.96 -18.37 2.35
C ASP A 218 -17.85 -19.19 3.03
N LEU A 219 -16.60 -18.70 3.05
CA LEU A 219 -15.49 -19.34 3.74
C LEU A 219 -15.70 -19.50 5.26
N MET A 220 -16.49 -18.60 5.88
CA MET A 220 -16.80 -18.67 7.32
C MET A 220 -17.59 -19.93 7.70
N TRP A 221 -18.31 -20.53 6.75
CA TRP A 221 -19.14 -21.72 6.94
C TRP A 221 -18.44 -23.00 6.51
N MET A 222 -17.22 -22.89 5.97
CA MET A 222 -16.48 -24.04 5.44
C MET A 222 -15.63 -24.75 6.49
N THR A 223 -15.30 -25.99 6.21
CA THR A 223 -14.32 -26.72 7.03
C THR A 223 -12.91 -26.16 6.79
N PRO A 224 -11.98 -26.31 7.75
CA PRO A 224 -10.60 -25.87 7.57
C PRO A 224 -9.93 -26.42 6.29
N ASP A 225 -10.23 -27.67 5.90
CA ASP A 225 -9.67 -28.27 4.68
C ASP A 225 -10.25 -27.65 3.40
N SER A 226 -11.54 -27.27 3.44
CA SER A 226 -12.16 -26.53 2.33
C SER A 226 -11.58 -25.12 2.21
N VAL A 227 -11.38 -24.42 3.34
CA VAL A 227 -10.69 -23.13 3.39
C VAL A 227 -9.28 -23.26 2.84
N ARG A 228 -8.50 -24.25 3.27
CA ARG A 228 -7.16 -24.54 2.76
C ARG A 228 -7.15 -24.64 1.24
N THR A 229 -8.11 -25.34 0.67
CA THR A 229 -8.24 -25.50 -0.79
C THR A 229 -8.56 -24.19 -1.48
N ALA A 230 -9.43 -23.35 -0.90
CA ALA A 230 -9.77 -22.04 -1.44
C ALA A 230 -8.57 -21.09 -1.42
N ILE A 231 -7.84 -21.04 -0.29
CA ILE A 231 -6.66 -20.18 -0.14
C ILE A 231 -5.56 -20.56 -1.14
N ARG A 232 -5.30 -21.86 -1.34
CA ARG A 232 -4.33 -22.31 -2.36
C ARG A 232 -4.67 -21.83 -3.76
N ARG A 233 -5.96 -21.88 -4.14
CA ARG A 233 -6.40 -21.33 -5.43
C ARG A 233 -6.23 -19.83 -5.49
N TYR A 234 -6.50 -19.15 -4.39
CA TYR A 234 -6.38 -17.71 -4.30
C TYR A 234 -4.92 -17.22 -4.40
N THR A 235 -3.98 -17.90 -3.76
CA THR A 235 -2.55 -17.58 -3.89
C THR A 235 -2.01 -17.73 -5.32
N ASP A 236 -2.70 -18.49 -6.18
CA ASP A 236 -2.33 -18.64 -7.60
C ASP A 236 -2.88 -17.52 -8.51
N THR A 237 -3.70 -16.59 -7.99
CA THR A 237 -4.33 -15.52 -8.80
C THR A 237 -3.41 -14.34 -9.10
N GLY A 238 -2.23 -14.28 -8.48
CA GLY A 238 -1.26 -13.21 -8.70
C GLY A 238 -1.29 -12.10 -7.66
N VAL A 239 -1.99 -12.30 -6.53
CA VAL A 239 -1.87 -11.46 -5.33
C VAL A 239 -0.45 -11.51 -4.78
N ASP A 240 -0.01 -10.42 -4.15
CA ASP A 240 1.36 -10.31 -3.62
C ASP A 240 1.45 -10.74 -2.16
N PHE A 241 0.38 -10.60 -1.42
CA PHE A 241 0.24 -10.96 0.00
C PHE A 241 -1.21 -11.32 0.29
N LEU A 242 -1.50 -11.86 1.47
CA LEU A 242 -2.86 -12.17 1.90
C LEU A 242 -3.35 -11.18 2.95
N LYS A 243 -4.64 -10.81 2.86
CA LYS A 243 -5.37 -10.15 3.95
C LYS A 243 -6.63 -10.93 4.27
N TYR A 244 -6.92 -11.16 5.57
CA TYR A 244 -8.16 -11.78 6.00
C TYR A 244 -8.82 -10.98 7.12
N GLY A 245 -10.12 -11.22 7.38
CA GLY A 245 -10.84 -10.65 8.50
C GLY A 245 -10.79 -11.58 9.73
N SER A 246 -10.06 -11.22 10.78
CA SER A 246 -10.18 -11.90 12.07
C SER A 246 -11.49 -11.50 12.76
N SER A 247 -11.85 -10.23 12.69
CA SER A 247 -13.18 -9.70 13.06
C SER A 247 -13.94 -9.18 11.85
N SER A 248 -15.26 -9.00 12.00
CA SER A 248 -16.14 -8.43 10.97
C SER A 248 -15.87 -6.94 10.76
N HIS A 249 -16.16 -6.45 9.56
CA HIS A 249 -16.05 -5.05 9.19
C HIS A 249 -17.20 -4.20 9.78
N VAL A 250 -18.42 -4.71 9.76
CA VAL A 250 -19.61 -3.96 10.20
C VAL A 250 -19.88 -4.19 11.68
N GLU A 251 -19.88 -5.45 12.10
CA GLU A 251 -20.11 -5.86 13.48
C GLU A 251 -18.75 -6.04 14.18
N MET A 252 -18.11 -4.94 14.57
CA MET A 252 -16.71 -4.86 15.01
C MET A 252 -16.29 -5.88 16.09
N PHE A 253 -17.24 -6.42 16.88
CA PHE A 253 -16.96 -7.44 17.89
C PHE A 253 -17.13 -8.88 17.39
N PHE A 254 -17.66 -9.07 16.20
CA PHE A 254 -17.94 -10.38 15.66
C PHE A 254 -16.66 -11.02 15.13
N ILE A 255 -16.33 -12.22 15.63
CA ILE A 255 -15.18 -12.99 15.15
C ILE A 255 -15.58 -13.71 13.85
N SER A 256 -14.88 -13.42 12.75
CA SER A 256 -15.17 -13.96 11.43
C SER A 256 -14.73 -15.42 11.30
N PHE A 257 -13.55 -15.74 11.80
CA PHE A 257 -12.97 -17.08 11.72
C PHE A 257 -12.52 -17.58 13.09
N SER A 258 -12.74 -18.86 13.36
CA SER A 258 -12.12 -19.51 14.51
C SER A 258 -10.59 -19.48 14.42
N GLU A 259 -9.90 -19.51 15.54
CA GLU A 259 -8.43 -19.58 15.59
C GLU A 259 -7.85 -20.69 14.68
N ARG A 260 -8.50 -21.85 14.65
CA ARG A 260 -8.09 -22.96 13.79
C ARG A 260 -8.14 -22.62 12.31
N VAL A 261 -9.14 -21.87 11.86
CA VAL A 261 -9.26 -21.44 10.46
C VAL A 261 -8.26 -20.31 10.15
N GLN A 262 -8.09 -19.35 11.06
CA GLN A 262 -7.08 -18.30 10.90
C GLN A 262 -5.69 -18.89 10.71
N ARG A 263 -5.33 -19.91 11.52
CA ARG A 263 -4.07 -20.63 11.40
C ARG A 263 -3.91 -21.29 10.03
N VAL A 264 -4.98 -21.88 9.47
CA VAL A 264 -4.96 -22.45 8.11
C VAL A 264 -4.68 -21.40 7.05
N ILE A 265 -5.28 -20.20 7.17
CA ILE A 265 -5.04 -19.09 6.23
C ILE A 265 -3.57 -18.67 6.30
N VAL A 266 -3.04 -18.47 7.50
CA VAL A 266 -1.64 -18.09 7.73
C VAL A 266 -0.67 -19.15 7.18
N GLU A 267 -0.89 -20.43 7.52
CA GLU A 267 -0.07 -21.55 7.02
C GLU A 267 -0.01 -21.60 5.50
N GLU A 268 -1.13 -21.37 4.81
CA GLU A 268 -1.16 -21.42 3.34
C GLU A 268 -0.54 -20.19 2.71
N GLY A 269 -0.66 -19.01 3.32
CA GLY A 269 0.06 -17.81 2.90
C GLY A 269 1.57 -18.00 3.02
N HIS A 270 2.05 -18.42 4.17
CA HIS A 270 3.48 -18.72 4.41
C HIS A 270 4.00 -19.83 3.49
N ARG A 271 3.21 -20.89 3.25
CA ARG A 271 3.55 -21.93 2.27
C ARG A 271 3.75 -21.38 0.86
N ALA A 272 2.96 -20.36 0.49
CA ALA A 272 3.09 -19.67 -0.79
C ALA A 272 4.24 -18.64 -0.78
N GLY A 273 4.92 -18.41 0.34
CA GLY A 273 5.94 -17.41 0.55
C GLY A 273 5.37 -15.99 0.57
N MET A 274 4.18 -15.81 1.07
CA MET A 274 3.46 -14.54 1.14
C MET A 274 3.34 -14.07 2.59
N THR A 275 3.52 -12.78 2.81
CA THR A 275 3.13 -12.10 4.04
C THR A 275 1.62 -12.22 4.24
N VAL A 276 1.19 -12.47 5.47
CA VAL A 276 -0.22 -12.55 5.84
C VAL A 276 -0.57 -11.45 6.83
N GLN A 277 -1.52 -10.63 6.46
CA GLN A 277 -2.06 -9.60 7.34
C GLN A 277 -3.54 -9.85 7.67
N THR A 278 -4.00 -9.22 8.75
CA THR A 278 -5.39 -9.38 9.17
C THR A 278 -6.02 -8.09 9.65
N HIS A 279 -7.31 -7.94 9.32
CA HIS A 279 -8.19 -6.93 9.89
C HIS A 279 -8.61 -7.33 11.30
N THR A 280 -8.35 -6.48 12.29
CA THR A 280 -8.80 -6.65 13.68
C THR A 280 -9.48 -5.39 14.19
N THR A 281 -10.55 -5.56 14.95
CA THR A 281 -11.31 -4.47 15.58
C THR A 281 -11.75 -4.79 17.02
N SER A 282 -11.28 -5.90 17.57
CA SER A 282 -11.49 -6.27 18.97
C SER A 282 -10.24 -6.88 19.60
N VAL A 283 -10.12 -6.82 20.91
CA VAL A 283 -9.01 -7.42 21.65
C VAL A 283 -8.94 -8.93 21.40
N GLU A 284 -10.10 -9.60 21.37
CA GLU A 284 -10.19 -11.03 21.10
C GLU A 284 -9.70 -11.38 19.68
N SER A 285 -10.10 -10.59 18.68
CA SER A 285 -9.64 -10.81 17.30
C SER A 285 -8.15 -10.58 17.16
N LEU A 286 -7.61 -9.61 17.89
CA LEU A 286 -6.18 -9.31 17.94
C LEU A 286 -5.39 -10.47 18.59
N ASP A 287 -5.82 -10.94 19.77
CA ASP A 287 -5.18 -12.08 20.43
C ASP A 287 -5.22 -13.35 19.57
N MET A 288 -6.36 -13.66 18.93
CA MET A 288 -6.49 -14.80 18.02
C MET A 288 -5.56 -14.70 16.81
N ALA A 289 -5.42 -13.51 16.23
CA ALA A 289 -4.52 -13.27 15.10
C ALA A 289 -3.05 -13.45 15.49
N ILE A 290 -2.66 -12.94 16.67
CA ILE A 290 -1.32 -13.14 17.24
C ILE A 290 -1.03 -14.63 17.42
N GLU A 291 -1.98 -15.41 17.98
CA GLU A 291 -1.83 -16.85 18.17
C GLU A 291 -1.85 -17.64 16.85
N ALA A 292 -2.52 -17.13 15.83
CA ALA A 292 -2.49 -17.72 14.48
C ALA A 292 -1.15 -17.51 13.76
N GLY A 293 -0.32 -16.54 14.21
CA GLY A 293 1.01 -16.29 13.68
C GLY A 293 1.02 -15.40 12.44
N VAL A 294 0.16 -14.38 12.39
CA VAL A 294 0.17 -13.37 11.31
C VAL A 294 1.44 -12.52 11.35
N ASP A 295 1.81 -11.94 10.22
CA ASP A 295 2.98 -11.06 10.10
C ASP A 295 2.62 -9.60 10.38
N ILE A 296 1.41 -9.17 9.97
CA ILE A 296 0.93 -7.79 10.11
C ILE A 296 -0.49 -7.78 10.67
N ILE A 297 -0.71 -6.96 11.68
CA ILE A 297 -2.05 -6.59 12.15
C ILE A 297 -2.45 -5.26 11.52
N THR A 298 -3.55 -5.24 10.79
CA THR A 298 -4.07 -4.01 10.17
C THR A 298 -5.00 -3.29 11.14
N HIS A 299 -4.79 -1.96 11.30
CA HIS A 299 -5.46 -1.09 12.28
C HIS A 299 -5.62 -1.74 13.66
N GLY A 300 -4.54 -2.41 14.11
CA GLY A 300 -4.49 -3.08 15.40
C GLY A 300 -4.55 -2.16 16.61
N ASP A 301 -4.61 -0.86 16.38
CA ASP A 301 -4.87 0.19 17.37
C ASP A 301 -6.37 0.35 17.70
N ILE A 302 -7.27 -0.16 16.85
CA ILE A 302 -8.73 -0.17 17.09
C ILE A 302 -9.10 -1.34 17.98
N SER A 303 -9.78 -1.09 19.08
CA SER A 303 -10.19 -2.13 20.02
C SER A 303 -11.66 -1.99 20.45
N GLY A 304 -12.42 -3.05 20.24
CA GLY A 304 -13.73 -3.26 20.82
C GLY A 304 -13.69 -4.36 21.89
N PRO A 305 -14.45 -4.28 22.98
CA PRO A 305 -15.21 -3.09 23.42
C PRO A 305 -14.29 -1.87 23.55
N VAL A 306 -14.82 -0.66 23.53
CA VAL A 306 -14.06 0.61 23.53
C VAL A 306 -13.26 0.74 24.84
N VAL A 307 -12.18 -0.03 24.93
CA VAL A 307 -11.24 -0.09 26.06
C VAL A 307 -9.82 -0.23 25.52
N PRO A 308 -8.82 0.27 26.25
CA PRO A 308 -7.43 0.12 25.86
C PRO A 308 -6.99 -1.35 25.74
N ILE A 309 -6.16 -1.63 24.77
CA ILE A 309 -5.57 -2.98 24.58
C ILE A 309 -4.74 -3.35 25.82
N PRO A 310 -4.91 -4.56 26.39
CA PRO A 310 -4.10 -5.00 27.53
C PRO A 310 -2.60 -4.96 27.20
N MET A 311 -1.78 -4.50 28.16
CA MET A 311 -0.32 -4.45 27.97
C MET A 311 0.30 -5.84 27.76
N GLU A 312 -0.37 -6.90 28.18
CA GLU A 312 0.03 -8.27 27.86
C GLU A 312 -0.04 -8.55 26.36
N THR A 313 -1.14 -8.17 25.72
CA THR A 313 -1.32 -8.27 24.25
C THR A 313 -0.30 -7.42 23.51
N VAL A 314 -0.05 -6.16 23.97
CA VAL A 314 0.98 -5.30 23.36
C VAL A 314 2.36 -5.93 23.46
N ARG A 315 2.72 -6.54 24.60
CA ARG A 315 4.01 -7.26 24.72
C ARG A 315 4.13 -8.45 23.78
N LYS A 316 3.05 -9.22 23.58
CA LYS A 316 3.06 -10.34 22.61
C LYS A 316 3.38 -9.87 21.19
N LEU A 317 2.91 -8.68 20.76
CA LEU A 317 3.27 -8.12 19.47
C LEU A 317 4.78 -7.92 19.34
N VAL A 318 5.42 -7.34 20.36
CA VAL A 318 6.88 -7.14 20.39
C VAL A 318 7.63 -8.48 20.44
N GLU A 319 7.24 -9.39 21.34
CA GLU A 319 7.90 -10.69 21.53
C GLU A 319 7.87 -11.59 20.29
N ARG A 320 6.80 -11.45 19.48
CA ARG A 320 6.62 -12.24 18.24
C ARG A 320 7.03 -11.49 16.98
N ASP A 321 7.58 -10.27 17.11
CA ASP A 321 7.99 -9.41 16.00
C ASP A 321 6.86 -9.17 14.98
N ILE A 322 5.61 -9.01 15.46
CA ILE A 322 4.45 -8.73 14.62
C ILE A 322 4.35 -7.23 14.41
N ALA A 323 4.33 -6.82 13.15
CA ALA A 323 4.14 -5.42 12.79
C ALA A 323 2.66 -4.99 12.91
N VAL A 324 2.42 -3.75 13.31
CA VAL A 324 1.06 -3.19 13.45
C VAL A 324 0.90 -1.99 12.54
N SER A 325 0.01 -2.10 11.57
CA SER A 325 -0.45 -0.96 10.79
C SER A 325 -1.44 -0.16 11.65
N VAL A 326 -1.16 1.12 11.82
CA VAL A 326 -1.93 2.02 12.69
C VAL A 326 -2.61 3.14 11.90
N LEU A 327 -3.71 3.64 12.45
CA LEU A 327 -4.53 4.69 11.85
C LEU A 327 -4.48 5.98 12.68
N PRO A 328 -3.33 6.67 12.77
CA PRO A 328 -3.18 7.82 13.64
C PRO A 328 -3.99 9.02 13.14
N ILE A 329 -4.57 9.76 14.07
CA ILE A 329 -5.24 11.03 13.84
C ILE A 329 -4.68 12.10 14.77
N THR A 330 -4.61 13.36 14.29
CA THR A 330 -4.14 14.47 15.10
C THR A 330 -5.10 14.74 16.27
N GLN A 331 -4.58 15.33 17.37
CA GLN A 331 -5.42 15.77 18.47
C GLN A 331 -6.50 16.75 17.99
N ARG A 332 -6.16 17.66 17.08
CA ARG A 332 -7.12 18.59 16.46
C ARG A 332 -8.27 17.86 15.76
N ARG A 333 -7.98 16.74 15.08
CA ARG A 333 -8.99 15.87 14.44
C ARG A 333 -9.86 15.20 15.51
N LEU A 334 -9.26 14.66 16.56
CA LEU A 334 -9.99 14.02 17.66
C LEU A 334 -10.92 15.02 18.35
N ASP A 335 -10.45 16.22 18.65
CA ASP A 335 -11.25 17.30 19.26
C ASP A 335 -12.44 17.68 18.35
N ALA A 336 -12.21 17.77 17.04
CA ALA A 336 -13.26 18.06 16.06
C ALA A 336 -14.33 16.96 16.04
N LEU A 337 -13.93 15.68 16.05
CA LEU A 337 -14.85 14.55 16.12
C LEU A 337 -15.68 14.58 17.41
N GLN A 338 -15.04 14.77 18.55
CA GLN A 338 -15.72 14.85 19.86
C GLN A 338 -16.69 16.02 19.93
N LYS A 339 -16.36 17.15 19.33
CA LYS A 339 -17.20 18.35 19.34
C LYS A 339 -18.38 18.26 18.38
N HIS A 340 -18.18 17.75 17.18
CA HIS A 340 -19.17 17.81 16.10
C HIS A 340 -19.91 16.49 15.87
N ASN A 341 -19.36 15.37 16.35
CA ASN A 341 -19.95 14.04 16.25
C ASN A 341 -19.68 13.20 17.51
N PRO A 342 -20.05 13.70 18.72
CA PRO A 342 -19.75 13.03 20.00
C PRO A 342 -20.36 11.62 20.08
N ASP A 343 -21.56 11.46 19.52
CA ASP A 343 -22.33 10.20 19.49
C ASP A 343 -22.06 9.37 18.24
N GLY A 344 -21.11 9.80 17.41
CA GLY A 344 -20.71 9.08 16.21
C GLY A 344 -20.09 7.72 16.55
N THR A 345 -20.50 6.67 15.86
CA THR A 345 -20.07 5.30 16.13
C THR A 345 -18.56 5.15 16.28
N LEU A 346 -17.77 5.87 15.48
CA LEU A 346 -16.31 5.76 15.46
C LEU A 346 -15.58 6.69 16.45
N THR A 347 -16.23 7.74 16.97
CA THR A 347 -15.57 8.73 17.84
C THR A 347 -14.95 8.10 19.10
N PRO A 348 -15.66 7.22 19.85
CA PRO A 348 -15.07 6.55 21.02
C PRO A 348 -13.88 5.65 20.65
N TYR A 349 -13.96 4.94 19.52
CA TYR A 349 -12.86 4.08 19.05
C TYR A 349 -11.61 4.88 18.70
N MET A 350 -11.76 6.07 18.10
CA MET A 350 -10.62 6.93 17.77
C MET A 350 -9.92 7.45 19.02
N ALA A 351 -10.66 7.77 20.09
CA ALA A 351 -10.07 8.19 21.37
C ALA A 351 -9.24 7.06 22.02
N VAL A 352 -9.77 5.83 22.01
CA VAL A 352 -9.05 4.66 22.54
C VAL A 352 -7.88 4.27 21.64
N ALA A 353 -8.04 4.36 20.31
CA ALA A 353 -6.95 4.09 19.37
C ALA A 353 -5.75 5.02 19.62
N HIS A 354 -6.00 6.29 19.91
CA HIS A 354 -4.96 7.26 20.27
C HIS A 354 -4.18 6.83 21.53
N GLU A 355 -4.87 6.33 22.57
CA GLU A 355 -4.23 5.76 23.76
C GLU A 355 -3.44 4.48 23.42
N ASN A 356 -4.00 3.59 22.61
CA ASN A 356 -3.34 2.35 22.19
C ASN A 356 -2.05 2.63 21.40
N GLN A 357 -2.07 3.63 20.51
CA GLN A 357 -0.89 4.05 19.75
C GLN A 357 0.23 4.55 20.68
N ALA A 358 -0.09 5.37 21.68
CA ALA A 358 0.89 5.83 22.68
C ALA A 358 1.52 4.65 23.45
N ARG A 359 0.71 3.65 23.85
CA ARG A 359 1.18 2.42 24.51
C ARG A 359 2.08 1.58 23.58
N MET A 360 1.76 1.48 22.30
CA MET A 360 2.56 0.77 21.31
C MET A 360 3.91 1.47 21.06
N ILE A 361 3.92 2.80 20.99
CA ILE A 361 5.16 3.60 20.88
C ILE A 361 6.06 3.34 22.12
N GLU A 362 5.51 3.44 23.32
CA GLU A 362 6.24 3.20 24.57
C GLU A 362 6.80 1.77 24.65
N ALA A 363 6.04 0.78 24.19
CA ALA A 363 6.44 -0.62 24.19
C ALA A 363 7.44 -0.99 23.08
N GLY A 364 7.66 -0.12 22.08
CA GLY A 364 8.56 -0.38 20.95
C GLY A 364 7.97 -1.35 19.92
N VAL A 365 6.65 -1.36 19.74
CA VAL A 365 5.99 -2.12 18.67
C VAL A 365 6.45 -1.60 17.30
N SER A 366 6.73 -2.52 16.36
CA SER A 366 7.01 -2.15 14.96
C SER A 366 5.76 -1.57 14.30
N MET A 367 5.64 -0.25 14.32
CA MET A 367 4.48 0.43 13.77
C MET A 367 4.69 0.75 12.29
N LEU A 368 3.68 0.44 11.49
CA LEU A 368 3.58 0.78 10.06
C LEU A 368 2.56 1.90 9.91
N LEU A 369 2.96 3.01 9.31
CA LEU A 369 1.99 4.06 9.01
C LEU A 369 1.08 3.59 7.88
N SER A 370 -0.23 3.74 8.09
CA SER A 370 -1.25 3.50 7.10
C SER A 370 -2.32 4.56 7.13
N THR A 371 -2.98 4.77 6.00
CA THR A 371 -4.05 5.76 5.91
C THR A 371 -5.43 5.13 5.88
N ASP A 372 -5.53 3.87 5.41
CA ASP A 372 -6.81 3.24 5.09
C ASP A 372 -7.62 4.12 4.11
N ALA A 373 -6.89 4.96 3.37
CA ALA A 373 -7.44 5.92 2.44
C ALA A 373 -7.78 5.23 1.12
N GLY A 374 -8.72 5.83 0.40
CA GLY A 374 -9.01 5.41 -0.95
C GLY A 374 -9.50 6.57 -1.78
N ILE A 375 -9.46 6.42 -3.11
CA ILE A 375 -9.97 7.44 -4.00
C ILE A 375 -11.48 7.56 -3.81
N LYS A 376 -11.94 8.78 -3.55
CA LYS A 376 -13.37 9.11 -3.41
C LYS A 376 -13.66 10.40 -4.14
N HIS A 377 -14.85 10.48 -4.71
CA HIS A 377 -15.34 11.72 -5.31
C HIS A 377 -15.41 12.81 -4.24
N PRO A 378 -14.97 14.06 -4.53
CA PRO A 378 -14.97 15.17 -3.57
C PRO A 378 -16.33 15.42 -2.90
N VAL A 379 -17.44 15.26 -3.62
CA VAL A 379 -18.81 15.37 -3.06
C VAL A 379 -19.05 14.30 -1.99
N LEU A 380 -18.65 13.05 -2.22
CA LEU A 380 -18.79 11.98 -1.23
C LEU A 380 -17.92 12.21 0.00
N LEU A 381 -16.75 12.84 -0.17
CA LEU A 381 -15.91 13.26 0.95
C LEU A 381 -16.57 14.37 1.79
N ALA A 382 -17.36 15.25 1.16
CA ALA A 382 -18.05 16.34 1.82
C ALA A 382 -19.39 15.93 2.45
N GLU A 383 -20.14 15.00 1.83
CA GLU A 383 -21.52 14.64 2.21
C GLU A 383 -21.59 13.48 3.23
N SER A 384 -20.53 12.69 3.35
CA SER A 384 -20.62 11.42 4.09
C SER A 384 -20.67 11.63 5.57
N GLY A 385 -21.36 12.40 6.27
CA GLY A 385 -21.55 12.49 7.73
C GLY A 385 -20.71 11.55 8.63
N THR A 386 -19.69 10.91 8.02
CA THR A 386 -18.69 10.01 8.59
C THR A 386 -17.41 10.78 8.87
N ILE A 387 -16.38 10.12 9.42
CA ILE A 387 -15.02 10.67 9.56
C ILE A 387 -14.50 11.31 8.27
N ALA A 388 -14.95 10.84 7.11
CA ALA A 388 -14.58 11.36 5.80
C ALA A 388 -15.17 12.75 5.48
N SER A 389 -16.29 13.15 6.09
CA SER A 389 -16.95 14.44 5.82
C SER A 389 -16.33 15.62 6.54
N ASP A 390 -15.55 15.39 7.58
CA ASP A 390 -14.85 16.45 8.31
C ASP A 390 -13.59 16.86 7.56
N THR A 391 -13.43 18.13 7.27
CA THR A 391 -12.30 18.69 6.52
C THR A 391 -11.03 18.88 7.35
N VAL A 392 -11.09 18.65 8.67
CA VAL A 392 -9.95 18.81 9.58
C VAL A 392 -9.05 17.58 9.51
N ASP A 393 -7.81 17.76 9.05
CA ASP A 393 -6.74 16.74 9.05
C ASP A 393 -7.21 15.34 8.62
N GLN A 394 -7.90 15.26 7.47
CA GLN A 394 -8.44 14.00 6.97
C GLN A 394 -7.34 12.97 6.69
N ARG A 395 -7.32 11.87 7.45
CA ARG A 395 -6.45 10.73 7.20
C ARG A 395 -6.83 9.99 5.92
N VAL A 396 -8.12 9.82 5.68
CA VAL A 396 -8.66 9.04 4.56
C VAL A 396 -8.61 9.75 3.19
N LYS A 397 -8.06 10.95 3.11
CA LYS A 397 -7.87 11.65 1.83
C LYS A 397 -6.61 11.13 1.15
N LEU A 398 -6.79 10.37 0.09
CA LEU A 398 -5.68 9.80 -0.68
C LEU A 398 -4.72 10.90 -1.19
N GLY A 399 -3.41 10.68 -1.06
CA GLY A 399 -2.38 11.66 -1.39
C GLY A 399 -2.18 12.78 -0.37
N GLU A 400 -2.95 12.82 0.72
CA GLU A 400 -2.86 13.84 1.77
C GLU A 400 -2.81 13.23 3.19
N GLY A 401 -3.55 12.14 3.39
CA GLY A 401 -3.80 11.54 4.69
C GLY A 401 -2.53 11.12 5.42
N HIS A 402 -1.52 10.64 4.71
CA HIS A 402 -0.26 10.21 5.29
C HIS A 402 0.50 11.36 5.99
N PHE A 403 0.44 12.60 5.46
CA PHE A 403 1.04 13.76 6.13
C PHE A 403 0.36 14.07 7.47
N ASN A 404 -0.97 13.92 7.52
CA ASN A 404 -1.71 14.12 8.76
C ASN A 404 -1.43 12.99 9.76
N ALA A 405 -1.26 11.77 9.26
CA ALA A 405 -0.89 10.62 10.08
C ALA A 405 0.52 10.75 10.67
N MET A 406 1.50 11.25 9.90
CA MET A 406 2.84 11.57 10.42
C MET A 406 2.79 12.64 11.52
N ALA A 407 2.00 13.71 11.31
CA ALA A 407 1.82 14.75 12.32
C ALA A 407 1.19 14.19 13.61
N ALA A 408 0.25 13.26 13.48
CA ALA A 408 -0.36 12.59 14.63
C ALA A 408 0.65 11.73 15.41
N LEU A 409 1.52 10.99 14.73
CA LEU A 409 2.59 10.21 15.38
C LEU A 409 3.60 11.12 16.10
N GLU A 410 3.91 12.30 15.51
CA GLU A 410 4.75 13.33 16.17
C GLU A 410 4.08 13.85 17.44
N GLU A 411 2.78 14.18 17.39
CA GLU A 411 1.99 14.61 18.58
C GLU A 411 1.98 13.55 19.69
N LEU A 412 1.98 12.26 19.32
CA LEU A 412 2.09 11.13 20.25
C LEU A 412 3.50 10.90 20.81
N GLY A 413 4.50 11.69 20.35
CA GLY A 413 5.88 11.61 20.84
C GLY A 413 6.74 10.56 20.14
N MET A 414 6.32 10.03 18.99
CA MET A 414 7.18 9.16 18.19
C MET A 414 8.42 9.94 17.70
N ALA A 415 9.60 9.35 17.84
CA ALA A 415 10.84 10.00 17.41
C ALA A 415 10.83 10.25 15.89
N PRO A 416 11.37 11.38 15.38
CA PRO A 416 11.31 11.73 13.97
C PRO A 416 11.85 10.64 13.02
N MET A 417 12.93 9.95 13.42
CA MET A 417 13.46 8.85 12.63
C MET A 417 12.52 7.64 12.62
N GLU A 418 11.81 7.37 13.71
CA GLU A 418 10.80 6.29 13.76
C GLU A 418 9.59 6.62 12.88
N ILE A 419 9.20 7.89 12.76
CA ILE A 419 8.17 8.32 11.80
C ILE A 419 8.62 8.01 10.37
N LEU A 420 9.87 8.31 10.00
CA LEU A 420 10.42 7.95 8.69
C LEU A 420 10.45 6.43 8.50
N ARG A 421 10.91 5.68 9.49
CA ARG A 421 10.96 4.21 9.46
C ARG A 421 9.58 3.60 9.26
N SER A 422 8.55 4.15 9.92
CA SER A 422 7.17 3.66 9.83
C SER A 422 6.56 3.77 8.43
N MET A 423 7.13 4.64 7.57
CA MET A 423 6.71 4.82 6.18
C MET A 423 7.73 4.30 5.16
N THR A 424 8.80 3.66 5.60
CA THR A 424 9.88 3.19 4.72
C THR A 424 10.38 1.82 5.15
N SER A 425 11.43 1.73 5.92
CA SER A 425 12.10 0.47 6.25
C SER A 425 11.26 -0.50 7.08
N HIS A 426 10.35 -0.04 7.95
CA HIS A 426 9.47 -0.93 8.68
C HIS A 426 8.45 -1.60 7.74
N ILE A 427 7.86 -0.84 6.80
CA ILE A 427 6.95 -1.41 5.79
C ILE A 427 7.70 -2.39 4.90
N ALA A 428 8.88 -2.01 4.39
CA ALA A 428 9.69 -2.88 3.56
C ALA A 428 10.00 -4.22 4.27
N ARG A 429 10.40 -4.16 5.55
CA ARG A 429 10.66 -5.35 6.37
C ARG A 429 9.41 -6.20 6.60
N ALA A 430 8.28 -5.56 6.94
CA ALA A 430 7.04 -6.28 7.23
C ALA A 430 6.49 -7.04 6.02
N TYR A 431 6.80 -6.57 4.80
CA TYR A 431 6.44 -7.25 3.55
C TYR A 431 7.61 -8.05 2.94
N GLU A 432 8.70 -8.29 3.68
CA GLU A 432 9.89 -9.02 3.24
C GLU A 432 10.54 -8.42 1.97
N MET A 433 10.57 -7.08 1.85
CA MET A 433 11.11 -6.33 0.71
C MET A 433 12.30 -5.43 1.07
N GLU A 434 12.89 -5.59 2.24
CA GLU A 434 13.96 -4.74 2.78
C GLU A 434 15.27 -4.77 1.98
N GLU A 435 15.41 -5.73 1.06
CA GLU A 435 16.54 -5.81 0.12
C GLU A 435 16.28 -5.06 -1.20
N GLU A 436 15.03 -4.60 -1.43
CA GLU A 436 14.62 -3.96 -2.67
C GLU A 436 14.23 -2.49 -2.47
N ILE A 437 13.52 -2.16 -1.38
CA ILE A 437 12.93 -0.83 -1.12
C ILE A 437 13.09 -0.41 0.35
N GLY A 438 12.80 0.84 0.66
CA GLY A 438 12.71 1.36 2.04
C GLY A 438 14.01 1.91 2.63
N SER A 439 15.10 1.96 1.85
CA SER A 439 16.40 2.46 2.26
C SER A 439 17.16 3.06 1.07
N LEU A 440 18.20 3.85 1.34
CA LEU A 440 19.04 4.48 0.32
C LEU A 440 20.43 3.79 0.26
N ARG A 441 20.46 2.52 -0.15
CA ARG A 441 21.71 1.74 -0.22
C ARG A 441 21.95 1.27 -1.67
N PRO A 442 23.22 1.07 -2.08
CA PRO A 442 23.52 0.45 -3.36
C PRO A 442 22.79 -0.89 -3.54
N GLY A 443 22.20 -1.11 -4.72
CA GLY A 443 21.38 -2.27 -5.07
C GLY A 443 19.88 -2.06 -4.93
N MET A 444 19.43 -1.10 -4.11
CA MET A 444 18.00 -0.79 -3.91
C MET A 444 17.37 -0.18 -5.16
N ILE A 445 16.07 -0.35 -5.31
CA ILE A 445 15.29 0.38 -6.31
C ILE A 445 15.42 1.88 -6.04
N ALA A 446 15.66 2.65 -7.09
CA ALA A 446 15.94 4.07 -7.00
C ALA A 446 14.64 4.89 -6.88
N ASP A 447 13.96 4.71 -5.75
CA ASP A 447 12.77 5.45 -5.33
C ASP A 447 13.15 6.39 -4.19
N LEU A 448 13.08 7.71 -4.42
CA LEU A 448 13.47 8.74 -3.44
C LEU A 448 12.55 9.95 -3.50
N VAL A 449 12.48 10.66 -2.37
CA VAL A 449 11.84 11.97 -2.28
C VAL A 449 12.88 13.00 -1.87
N ILE A 450 12.94 14.11 -2.60
CA ILE A 450 13.74 15.28 -2.28
C ILE A 450 12.84 16.31 -1.63
N LEU A 451 13.20 16.78 -0.43
CA LEU A 451 12.44 17.73 0.37
C LEU A 451 13.19 19.07 0.49
N ASP A 452 12.46 20.18 0.48
CA ASP A 452 13.00 21.52 0.73
C ASP A 452 13.23 21.83 2.23
N ALA A 453 12.67 21.01 3.14
CA ALA A 453 12.78 21.18 4.58
C ALA A 453 13.15 19.87 5.29
N ASN A 454 13.83 19.98 6.44
CA ASN A 454 14.29 18.82 7.20
C ASN A 454 13.13 18.01 7.83
N PRO A 455 12.85 16.78 7.38
CA PRO A 455 11.77 15.97 7.91
C PRO A 455 12.01 15.51 9.36
N LEU A 456 13.26 15.51 9.83
CA LEU A 456 13.61 15.14 11.20
C LEU A 456 13.41 16.28 12.21
N GLU A 457 13.13 17.51 11.74
CA GLU A 457 12.80 18.65 12.61
C GLU A 457 11.31 18.74 12.91
N ALA A 458 10.46 18.40 11.95
CA ALA A 458 9.02 18.40 12.14
C ALA A 458 8.32 17.57 11.05
N ALA A 459 7.29 16.81 11.41
CA ALA A 459 6.51 16.01 10.48
C ALA A 459 5.85 16.83 9.35
N ARG A 460 5.46 18.08 9.59
CA ARG A 460 4.93 18.97 8.55
C ARG A 460 5.91 19.20 7.38
N ASN A 461 7.22 19.01 7.59
CA ASN A 461 8.26 19.23 6.59
C ASN A 461 8.25 18.19 5.47
N TYR A 462 7.62 17.01 5.67
CA TYR A 462 7.39 16.04 4.60
C TYR A 462 6.52 16.59 3.46
N ARG A 463 5.72 17.64 3.71
CA ARG A 463 4.91 18.30 2.68
C ARG A 463 5.75 19.17 1.72
N ALA A 464 6.98 19.51 2.10
CA ALA A 464 7.86 20.38 1.30
C ALA A 464 8.57 19.57 0.19
N ILE A 465 7.80 18.86 -0.64
CA ILE A 465 8.34 18.03 -1.72
C ILE A 465 8.91 18.93 -2.82
N HIS A 466 10.22 18.76 -3.08
CA HIS A 466 10.93 19.39 -4.18
C HIS A 466 10.87 18.53 -5.47
N ALA A 467 11.08 17.22 -5.31
CA ALA A 467 11.01 16.27 -6.42
C ALA A 467 10.73 14.85 -5.90
N VAL A 468 10.12 14.05 -6.74
CA VAL A 468 9.95 12.61 -6.56
C VAL A 468 10.73 11.91 -7.66
N ILE A 469 11.52 10.93 -7.28
CA ILE A 469 12.24 10.03 -8.18
C ILE A 469 11.61 8.65 -8.02
N LYS A 470 11.20 8.05 -9.13
CA LYS A 470 10.70 6.68 -9.15
C LYS A 470 11.42 5.87 -10.23
N ASP A 471 11.89 4.68 -9.88
CA ASP A 471 12.69 3.83 -10.76
C ASP A 471 13.87 4.60 -11.42
N GLY A 472 14.55 5.47 -10.63
CA GLY A 472 15.68 6.28 -11.08
C GLY A 472 15.33 7.43 -12.04
N ARG A 473 14.04 7.78 -12.16
CA ARG A 473 13.56 8.83 -13.06
C ARG A 473 12.81 9.92 -12.29
N ARG A 474 13.06 11.17 -12.64
CA ARG A 474 12.30 12.28 -12.07
C ARG A 474 10.85 12.24 -12.56
N VAL A 475 9.91 12.30 -11.61
CA VAL A 475 8.47 12.34 -11.89
C VAL A 475 8.03 13.79 -12.10
N ASP A 476 7.26 14.05 -13.13
CA ASP A 476 6.53 15.33 -13.29
C ASP A 476 5.28 15.29 -12.41
N ILE A 477 5.45 15.64 -11.13
CA ILE A 477 4.38 15.61 -10.13
C ILE A 477 3.28 16.66 -10.38
N ASP A 478 3.59 17.74 -11.12
CA ASP A 478 2.61 18.78 -11.43
C ASP A 478 1.61 18.32 -12.49
N ALA A 479 2.04 17.43 -13.39
CA ALA A 479 1.17 16.83 -14.40
C ALA A 479 0.24 15.74 -13.84
N LEU A 480 0.38 15.31 -12.57
CA LEU A 480 -0.44 14.26 -11.97
C LEU A 480 -1.68 14.81 -11.25
N PRO A 481 -2.83 14.13 -11.34
CA PRO A 481 -3.11 12.98 -12.20
C PRO A 481 -3.29 13.38 -13.68
N VAL A 482 -2.85 12.52 -14.60
CA VAL A 482 -2.83 12.83 -16.05
C VAL A 482 -4.24 12.96 -16.64
N ALA A 483 -5.16 12.11 -16.19
CA ALA A 483 -6.54 12.10 -16.67
C ALA A 483 -7.50 11.86 -15.49
N PRO A 484 -7.78 12.88 -14.67
CA PRO A 484 -8.60 12.70 -13.48
C PRO A 484 -10.05 12.31 -13.82
N ILE A 485 -10.56 11.31 -13.14
CA ILE A 485 -11.90 10.73 -13.30
C ILE A 485 -12.75 11.04 -12.07
N ILE A 486 -12.18 10.80 -10.88
CA ILE A 486 -12.86 10.85 -9.59
C ILE A 486 -12.42 12.04 -8.74
N SER A 487 -11.12 12.38 -8.77
CA SER A 487 -10.55 13.35 -7.82
C SER A 487 -10.89 14.82 -8.10
N VAL A 488 -11.50 15.13 -9.21
CA VAL A 488 -11.88 16.50 -9.59
C VAL A 488 -13.39 16.64 -9.75
N LEU A 489 -13.93 17.73 -9.22
CA LEU A 489 -15.27 18.15 -9.56
C LEU A 489 -15.30 18.49 -11.05
N LYS A 490 -16.08 17.76 -11.85
CA LYS A 490 -16.37 18.24 -13.21
C LYS A 490 -17.20 19.52 -13.07
N PRO A 491 -16.85 20.60 -13.79
CA PRO A 491 -17.78 21.72 -13.88
C PRO A 491 -19.11 21.17 -14.40
N ASP A 492 -20.19 21.54 -13.71
CA ASP A 492 -21.56 21.21 -14.11
C ASP A 492 -21.73 21.55 -15.60
N ASN A 493 -22.06 20.53 -16.40
CA ASN A 493 -22.46 20.71 -17.80
C ASN A 493 -23.89 21.24 -17.88
#